data_6c3c5d3ef0362af39af12a9e4b95037f
#
_entry.id   6c3c5d3ef0362af39af12a9e4b95037f
#
_cell.length_a   1.000
_cell.length_b   1.000
_cell.length_c   1.000
_cell.angle_alpha   90.00
_cell.angle_beta   90.00
_cell.angle_gamma   90.00
#
_symmetry.space_group_name_H-M   'P 1'
#
loop_
_entity.id
_entity.type
_entity.pdbx_description
1 polymer ?
#
loop_
_entity_poly.entity_id
_entity_poly.type
_entity_poly.pdbx_seq_one_letter_code
_entity_poly.pdbx_strand_id
1 'polypeptide(L)'
;MKKNTNFWIVLVIFSLVGQVAWVVENMYFNVFIYNMFNATAEDISLMVALSAVSATVTTLFMGALSDKLGKRKVFMAGGYIAWGITILAFALIRKDLISSVFGVTSSVSAICITLVIILDVVMTFFGSTANDAAFNAWLTDETDITNRGKAEGINSMMPLVAILVVFGGFMSFDLTLDSSWAVIFIILGALVVLMGVIGFFLIEEKTVKVNENGNYFANIFYGFKIKVVKENVMLYLSLLAFSIFGISIQIFMPYLILYYTETLKMANYVLIMAPAIILASVFTVFYGRLFDKIAFEKSIFGAILILSIGYIILYMFTNTALVFIGSLLMMCGYLGGMAVFGATIRNHTPENKAGMFQGLRIFAQVLIPGVIGPYIGALVLKNAEKVLNSDGTTSFIPNKNIFLAALIVAIILTIILAVIFYFNNKKKKN
;
A
#
# COMPACT_ATOMS: atom_id res chain seq x y z
N MET A 1 31.17 7.75 5.21
CA MET A 1 31.15 9.23 5.50
C MET A 1 30.02 9.54 6.48
N LYS A 2 30.24 10.40 7.48
CA LYS A 2 29.10 10.93 8.27
C LYS A 2 28.19 11.73 7.35
N LYS A 3 26.92 11.36 7.28
CA LYS A 3 25.89 12.14 6.57
C LYS A 3 25.60 13.42 7.34
N ASN A 4 25.36 14.51 6.59
CA ASN A 4 24.99 15.78 7.21
C ASN A 4 23.57 15.70 7.79
N THR A 5 23.20 16.68 8.60
CA THR A 5 21.89 16.75 9.27
C THR A 5 20.74 16.84 8.23
N ASN A 6 20.96 17.56 7.12
CA ASN A 6 19.95 17.74 6.07
C ASN A 6 19.50 16.40 5.46
N PHE A 7 20.42 15.47 5.22
CA PHE A 7 20.08 14.13 4.73
C PHE A 7 19.06 13.42 5.66
N TRP A 8 19.31 13.43 6.96
CA TRP A 8 18.43 12.76 7.93
C TRP A 8 17.08 13.46 8.05
N ILE A 9 17.05 14.79 7.98
CA ILE A 9 15.80 15.57 7.96
C ILE A 9 14.99 15.23 6.71
N VAL A 10 15.58 15.28 5.53
CA VAL A 10 14.92 14.93 4.25
C VAL A 10 14.39 13.50 4.31
N LEU A 11 15.20 12.53 4.75
CA LEU A 11 14.78 11.13 4.88
C LEU A 11 13.53 11.00 5.73
N VAL A 12 13.53 11.55 6.96
CA VAL A 12 12.41 11.40 7.90
C VAL A 12 11.16 12.10 7.38
N ILE A 13 11.28 13.35 6.93
CA ILE A 13 10.13 14.16 6.55
C ILE A 13 9.49 13.64 5.26
N PHE A 14 10.28 13.39 4.22
CA PHE A 14 9.75 12.91 2.94
C PHE A 14 9.18 11.49 3.05
N SER A 15 9.85 10.61 3.81
CA SER A 15 9.31 9.29 4.06
C SER A 15 8.00 9.36 4.85
N LEU A 16 7.95 10.14 5.95
CA LEU A 16 6.74 10.24 6.77
C LEU A 16 5.56 10.86 6.01
N VAL A 17 5.76 12.02 5.38
CA VAL A 17 4.68 12.73 4.69
C VAL A 17 4.19 11.92 3.47
N GLY A 18 5.10 11.30 2.73
CA GLY A 18 4.72 10.38 1.65
C GLY A 18 3.89 9.19 2.16
N GLN A 19 4.29 8.58 3.28
CA GLN A 19 3.52 7.47 3.86
C GLN A 19 2.17 7.94 4.45
N VAL A 20 2.08 9.15 5.00
CA VAL A 20 0.79 9.71 5.45
C VAL A 20 -0.17 9.85 4.26
N ALA A 21 0.30 10.38 3.12
CA ALA A 21 -0.51 10.50 1.92
C ALA A 21 -0.96 9.13 1.40
N TRP A 22 -0.06 8.13 1.35
CA TRP A 22 -0.39 6.75 0.96
C TRP A 22 -1.37 6.06 1.91
N VAL A 23 -1.29 6.29 3.21
CA VAL A 23 -2.25 5.74 4.19
C VAL A 23 -3.64 6.33 3.97
N VAL A 24 -3.74 7.64 3.72
CA VAL A 24 -5.02 8.28 3.42
C VAL A 24 -5.63 7.72 2.14
N GLU A 25 -4.86 7.59 1.07
CA GLU A 25 -5.32 7.01 -0.18
C GLU A 25 -5.80 5.55 0.02
N ASN A 26 -4.93 4.68 0.55
CA ASN A 26 -5.20 3.25 0.60
C ASN A 26 -6.30 2.86 1.59
N MET A 27 -6.54 3.64 2.64
CA MET A 27 -7.50 3.28 3.70
C MET A 27 -8.72 4.20 3.73
N TYR A 28 -8.58 5.49 3.44
CA TYR A 28 -9.63 6.47 3.67
C TYR A 28 -10.33 6.95 2.41
N PHE A 29 -9.72 6.85 1.23
CA PHE A 29 -10.42 7.16 -0.03
C PHE A 29 -11.61 6.23 -0.26
N ASN A 30 -11.50 4.96 0.16
CA ASN A 30 -12.60 4.01 0.12
C ASN A 30 -13.76 4.48 1.00
N VAL A 31 -13.47 5.01 2.19
CA VAL A 31 -14.45 5.59 3.11
C VAL A 31 -15.05 6.88 2.54
N PHE A 32 -14.22 7.73 1.92
CA PHE A 32 -14.65 8.97 1.28
C PHE A 32 -15.70 8.72 0.19
N ILE A 33 -15.37 7.87 -0.80
CA ILE A 33 -16.33 7.62 -1.90
C ILE A 33 -17.58 6.88 -1.43
N TYR A 34 -17.46 6.03 -0.41
CA TYR A 34 -18.59 5.33 0.19
C TYR A 34 -19.53 6.31 0.90
N ASN A 35 -19.01 7.12 1.83
CA ASN A 35 -19.84 8.03 2.64
C ASN A 35 -20.40 9.21 1.83
N MET A 36 -19.60 9.78 0.93
CA MET A 36 -20.01 11.00 0.21
C MET A 36 -20.86 10.70 -1.03
N PHE A 37 -20.59 9.59 -1.72
CA PHE A 37 -21.19 9.33 -3.04
C PHE A 37 -21.92 8.00 -3.13
N ASN A 38 -22.03 7.24 -2.04
CA ASN A 38 -22.67 5.92 -1.98
C ASN A 38 -22.03 4.93 -2.99
N ALA A 39 -20.69 4.94 -3.09
CA ALA A 39 -19.97 4.06 -3.97
C ALA A 39 -20.25 2.59 -3.67
N THR A 40 -20.30 1.79 -4.72
CA THR A 40 -20.45 0.33 -4.63
C THR A 40 -19.12 -0.36 -4.30
N ALA A 41 -19.17 -1.63 -3.94
CA ALA A 41 -17.97 -2.42 -3.74
C ALA A 41 -17.13 -2.54 -5.04
N GLU A 42 -17.81 -2.56 -6.20
CA GLU A 42 -17.18 -2.55 -7.52
C GLU A 42 -16.46 -1.23 -7.79
N ASP A 43 -17.05 -0.08 -7.43
CA ASP A 43 -16.40 1.24 -7.59
C ASP A 43 -15.13 1.32 -6.73
N ILE A 44 -15.17 0.87 -5.49
CA ILE A 44 -14.00 0.80 -4.59
C ILE A 44 -12.93 -0.11 -5.21
N SER A 45 -13.33 -1.29 -5.69
CA SER A 45 -12.42 -2.23 -6.34
C SER A 45 -11.76 -1.63 -7.58
N LEU A 46 -12.53 -0.93 -8.42
CA LEU A 46 -12.04 -0.27 -9.62
C LEU A 46 -11.03 0.83 -9.28
N MET A 47 -11.32 1.66 -8.29
CA MET A 47 -10.42 2.72 -7.83
C MET A 47 -9.08 2.13 -7.39
N VAL A 48 -9.09 1.16 -6.48
CA VAL A 48 -7.86 0.52 -5.97
C VAL A 48 -7.08 -0.17 -7.09
N ALA A 49 -7.77 -0.86 -8.02
CA ALA A 49 -7.12 -1.52 -9.15
C ALA A 49 -6.44 -0.53 -10.09
N LEU A 50 -7.10 0.56 -10.46
CA LEU A 50 -6.53 1.59 -11.34
C LEU A 50 -5.38 2.34 -10.66
N SER A 51 -5.47 2.62 -9.36
CA SER A 51 -4.37 3.16 -8.56
C SER A 51 -3.17 2.21 -8.57
N ALA A 52 -3.36 0.91 -8.35
CA ALA A 52 -2.28 -0.10 -8.40
C ALA A 52 -1.61 -0.18 -9.79
N VAL A 53 -2.40 -0.09 -10.87
CA VAL A 53 -1.89 -0.02 -12.25
C VAL A 53 -1.07 1.25 -12.44
N SER A 54 -1.62 2.42 -12.06
CA SER A 54 -0.95 3.71 -12.16
C SER A 54 0.37 3.71 -11.39
N ALA A 55 0.36 3.27 -10.12
CA ALA A 55 1.55 3.18 -9.29
C ALA A 55 2.64 2.32 -9.93
N THR A 56 2.26 1.14 -10.43
CA THR A 56 3.21 0.20 -11.04
C THR A 56 3.84 0.76 -12.31
N VAL A 57 3.01 1.20 -13.25
CA VAL A 57 3.47 1.75 -14.53
C VAL A 57 4.35 2.98 -14.29
N THR A 58 3.88 3.90 -13.45
CA THR A 58 4.60 5.13 -13.12
C THR A 58 5.95 4.85 -12.49
N THR A 59 6.00 4.01 -11.45
CA THR A 59 7.27 3.72 -10.75
C THR A 59 8.30 3.13 -11.71
N LEU A 60 7.88 2.25 -12.62
CA LEU A 60 8.77 1.66 -13.62
C LEU A 60 9.32 2.69 -14.61
N PHE A 61 8.43 3.44 -15.24
CA PHE A 61 8.83 4.37 -16.31
C PHE A 61 9.50 5.63 -15.74
N MET A 62 8.98 6.21 -14.66
CA MET A 62 9.55 7.41 -14.05
C MET A 62 10.84 7.09 -13.30
N GLY A 63 10.97 5.88 -12.73
CA GLY A 63 12.24 5.39 -12.19
C GLY A 63 13.32 5.34 -13.26
N ALA A 64 13.04 4.68 -14.39
CA ALA A 64 13.97 4.61 -15.54
C ALA A 64 14.30 6.00 -16.11
N LEU A 65 13.31 6.90 -16.18
CA LEU A 65 13.51 8.28 -16.66
C LEU A 65 14.39 9.09 -15.69
N SER A 66 14.13 8.99 -14.39
CA SER A 66 14.91 9.63 -13.34
C SER A 66 16.37 9.14 -13.34
N ASP A 67 16.60 7.83 -13.57
CA ASP A 67 17.94 7.24 -13.74
C ASP A 67 18.66 7.78 -14.97
N LYS A 68 17.94 7.85 -16.10
CA LYS A 68 18.47 8.36 -17.37
C LYS A 68 18.86 9.83 -17.29
N LEU A 69 18.09 10.64 -16.59
CA LEU A 69 18.33 12.09 -16.45
C LEU A 69 19.32 12.40 -15.31
N GLY A 70 19.52 11.47 -14.38
CA GLY A 70 20.36 11.67 -13.20
C GLY A 70 19.89 12.78 -12.26
N LYS A 71 18.59 13.13 -12.30
CA LYS A 71 17.98 14.23 -11.54
C LYS A 71 16.94 13.72 -10.56
N ARG A 72 17.33 13.48 -9.30
CA ARG A 72 16.40 13.01 -8.27
C ARG A 72 15.58 14.15 -7.65
N LYS A 73 16.24 15.25 -7.33
CA LYS A 73 15.66 16.42 -6.65
C LYS A 73 14.42 16.96 -7.37
N VAL A 74 14.50 17.15 -8.69
CA VAL A 74 13.39 17.70 -9.48
C VAL A 74 12.17 16.77 -9.45
N PHE A 75 12.39 15.45 -9.59
CA PHE A 75 11.32 14.46 -9.55
C PHE A 75 10.71 14.33 -8.14
N MET A 76 11.52 14.40 -7.08
CA MET A 76 11.04 14.39 -5.70
C MET A 76 10.27 15.68 -5.39
N ALA A 77 10.95 16.82 -5.41
CA ALA A 77 10.37 18.09 -4.97
C ALA A 77 9.22 18.55 -5.88
N GLY A 78 9.41 18.52 -7.20
CA GLY A 78 8.37 18.85 -8.17
C GLY A 78 7.19 17.88 -8.14
N GLY A 79 7.49 16.59 -7.98
CA GLY A 79 6.46 15.56 -7.85
C GLY A 79 5.61 15.72 -6.58
N TYR A 80 6.21 16.05 -5.42
CA TYR A 80 5.45 16.36 -4.19
C TYR A 80 4.55 17.59 -4.36
N ILE A 81 5.00 18.64 -5.06
CA ILE A 81 4.14 19.79 -5.34
C ILE A 81 2.94 19.37 -6.19
N ALA A 82 3.18 18.67 -7.31
CA ALA A 82 2.10 18.22 -8.18
C ALA A 82 1.16 17.24 -7.46
N TRP A 83 1.71 16.32 -6.65
CA TRP A 83 0.94 15.40 -5.81
C TRP A 83 0.05 16.14 -4.82
N GLY A 84 0.60 17.12 -4.08
CA GLY A 84 -0.17 17.91 -3.14
C GLY A 84 -1.26 18.75 -3.81
N ILE A 85 -1.01 19.30 -5.01
CA ILE A 85 -2.04 20.01 -5.79
C ILE A 85 -3.18 19.06 -6.19
N THR A 86 -2.87 17.83 -6.61
CA THR A 86 -3.92 16.84 -6.93
C THR A 86 -4.71 16.44 -5.67
N ILE A 87 -4.06 16.31 -4.50
CA ILE A 87 -4.77 16.08 -3.22
C ILE A 87 -5.70 17.25 -2.90
N LEU A 88 -5.26 18.50 -3.05
CA LEU A 88 -6.11 19.68 -2.86
C LEU A 88 -7.34 19.65 -3.76
N ALA A 89 -7.23 19.15 -4.99
CA ALA A 89 -8.33 19.09 -5.93
C ALA A 89 -9.48 18.18 -5.47
N PHE A 90 -9.24 17.16 -4.62
CA PHE A 90 -10.31 16.34 -4.06
C PHE A 90 -11.29 17.14 -3.19
N ALA A 91 -10.86 18.23 -2.56
CA ALA A 91 -11.73 19.11 -1.80
C ALA A 91 -12.82 19.80 -2.66
N LEU A 92 -12.65 19.81 -3.98
CA LEU A 92 -13.61 20.37 -4.93
C LEU A 92 -14.63 19.33 -5.43
N ILE A 93 -14.42 18.04 -5.17
CA ILE A 93 -15.36 17.00 -5.60
C ILE A 93 -16.45 16.85 -4.54
N ARG A 94 -17.54 17.62 -4.72
CA ARG A 94 -18.70 17.68 -3.85
C ARG A 94 -19.98 17.66 -4.69
N LYS A 95 -21.02 16.99 -4.22
CA LYS A 95 -22.29 16.84 -4.97
C LYS A 95 -22.90 18.20 -5.36
N ASP A 96 -22.90 19.18 -4.45
CA ASP A 96 -23.43 20.52 -4.68
C ASP A 96 -22.67 21.27 -5.78
N LEU A 97 -21.35 21.26 -5.72
CA LEU A 97 -20.49 21.93 -6.68
C LEU A 97 -20.57 21.27 -8.07
N ILE A 98 -20.46 19.93 -8.11
CA ILE A 98 -20.52 19.17 -9.37
C ILE A 98 -21.88 19.31 -10.04
N SER A 99 -22.99 19.29 -9.28
CA SER A 99 -24.32 19.49 -9.81
C SER A 99 -24.49 20.89 -10.42
N SER A 100 -23.94 21.93 -9.78
CA SER A 100 -23.98 23.30 -10.29
C SER A 100 -23.15 23.50 -11.55
N VAL A 101 -21.99 22.88 -11.64
CA VAL A 101 -21.06 23.01 -12.78
C VAL A 101 -21.56 22.24 -14.01
N PHE A 102 -22.08 21.03 -13.83
CA PHE A 102 -22.53 20.18 -14.93
C PHE A 102 -24.02 20.30 -15.24
N GLY A 103 -24.79 21.03 -14.42
CA GLY A 103 -26.24 21.19 -14.62
C GLY A 103 -27.04 19.88 -14.46
N VAL A 104 -26.48 18.87 -13.76
CA VAL A 104 -27.04 17.51 -13.65
C VAL A 104 -27.48 17.24 -12.22
N THR A 105 -28.69 16.69 -12.05
CA THR A 105 -29.25 16.36 -10.74
C THR A 105 -29.35 14.86 -10.50
N SER A 106 -29.58 14.05 -11.52
CA SER A 106 -29.93 12.63 -11.39
C SER A 106 -28.74 11.66 -11.35
N SER A 107 -27.53 12.06 -11.75
CA SER A 107 -26.36 11.17 -11.81
C SER A 107 -25.11 11.76 -11.16
N VAL A 108 -25.29 12.72 -10.25
CA VAL A 108 -24.17 13.47 -9.63
C VAL A 108 -23.23 12.54 -8.87
N SER A 109 -23.73 11.56 -8.12
CA SER A 109 -22.88 10.60 -7.41
C SER A 109 -21.97 9.82 -8.34
N ALA A 110 -22.50 9.31 -9.47
CA ALA A 110 -21.69 8.55 -10.44
C ALA A 110 -20.61 9.44 -11.09
N ILE A 111 -20.92 10.71 -11.38
CA ILE A 111 -19.94 11.67 -11.88
C ILE A 111 -18.86 11.92 -10.82
N CYS A 112 -19.23 12.14 -9.56
CA CYS A 112 -18.29 12.34 -8.47
C CYS A 112 -17.35 11.13 -8.30
N ILE A 113 -17.90 9.92 -8.28
CA ILE A 113 -17.11 8.68 -8.19
C ILE A 113 -16.11 8.60 -9.37
N THR A 114 -16.59 8.84 -10.59
CA THR A 114 -15.72 8.82 -11.79
C THR A 114 -14.60 9.86 -11.69
N LEU A 115 -14.92 11.07 -11.23
CA LEU A 115 -13.92 12.14 -11.05
C LEU A 115 -12.91 11.77 -9.95
N VAL A 116 -13.35 11.17 -8.83
CA VAL A 116 -12.45 10.70 -7.78
C VAL A 116 -11.51 9.64 -8.35
N ILE A 117 -12.02 8.63 -9.07
CA ILE A 117 -11.18 7.57 -9.66
C ILE A 117 -10.15 8.15 -10.64
N ILE A 118 -10.55 9.07 -11.52
CA ILE A 118 -9.64 9.71 -12.46
C ILE A 118 -8.58 10.53 -11.72
N LEU A 119 -9.00 11.33 -10.76
CA LEU A 119 -8.09 12.17 -9.98
C LEU A 119 -7.14 11.33 -9.12
N ASP A 120 -7.60 10.18 -8.60
CA ASP A 120 -6.79 9.22 -7.86
C ASP A 120 -5.67 8.61 -8.73
N VAL A 121 -5.99 8.23 -9.97
CA VAL A 121 -4.98 7.77 -10.95
C VAL A 121 -3.92 8.85 -11.20
N VAL A 122 -4.34 10.13 -11.37
CA VAL A 122 -3.43 11.26 -11.58
C VAL A 122 -2.61 11.55 -10.32
N MET A 123 -3.23 11.51 -9.17
CA MET A 123 -2.59 11.67 -7.87
C MET A 123 -1.53 10.59 -7.63
N THR A 124 -1.88 9.33 -7.88
CA THR A 124 -0.96 8.18 -7.78
C THR A 124 0.20 8.29 -8.76
N PHE A 125 -0.03 8.82 -9.98
CA PHE A 125 1.07 9.08 -10.92
C PHE A 125 2.12 10.03 -10.31
N PHE A 126 1.71 11.16 -9.73
CA PHE A 126 2.66 12.09 -9.12
C PHE A 126 3.27 11.55 -7.82
N GLY A 127 2.48 10.89 -6.97
CA GLY A 127 2.94 10.27 -5.73
C GLY A 127 3.99 9.17 -6.00
N SER A 128 3.70 8.26 -6.92
CA SER A 128 4.64 7.20 -7.30
C SER A 128 5.88 7.73 -8.01
N THR A 129 5.77 8.80 -8.81
CA THR A 129 6.93 9.47 -9.38
C THR A 129 7.86 10.01 -8.30
N ALA A 130 7.29 10.70 -7.31
CA ALA A 130 8.04 11.41 -6.29
C ALA A 130 8.55 10.49 -5.17
N ASN A 131 7.68 9.64 -4.64
CA ASN A 131 7.94 8.82 -3.45
C ASN A 131 8.44 7.42 -3.80
N ASP A 132 7.75 6.69 -4.69
CA ASP A 132 8.14 5.30 -4.98
C ASP A 132 9.36 5.22 -5.92
N ALA A 133 9.44 6.09 -6.93
CA ALA A 133 10.55 6.08 -7.87
C ALA A 133 11.72 6.96 -7.38
N ALA A 134 11.51 8.29 -7.34
CA ALA A 134 12.61 9.24 -7.15
C ALA A 134 13.19 9.22 -5.73
N PHE A 135 12.35 9.17 -4.68
CA PHE A 135 12.81 9.14 -3.30
C PHE A 135 13.59 7.86 -2.98
N ASN A 136 13.09 6.68 -3.39
CA ASN A 136 13.81 5.42 -3.16
C ASN A 136 15.13 5.37 -3.93
N ALA A 137 15.18 5.91 -5.14
CA ALA A 137 16.42 6.04 -5.90
C ALA A 137 17.41 7.01 -5.22
N TRP A 138 16.94 8.19 -4.78
CA TRP A 138 17.74 9.15 -4.00
C TRP A 138 18.29 8.53 -2.72
N LEU A 139 17.47 7.79 -1.97
CA LEU A 139 17.90 7.09 -0.76
C LEU A 139 19.03 6.10 -1.05
N THR A 140 18.93 5.37 -2.16
CA THR A 140 19.97 4.42 -2.61
C THR A 140 21.24 5.15 -3.00
N ASP A 141 21.14 6.23 -3.79
CA ASP A 141 22.30 7.00 -4.28
C ASP A 141 23.04 7.73 -3.14
N GLU A 142 22.28 8.20 -2.11
CA GLU A 142 22.83 8.95 -0.99
C GLU A 142 23.40 8.06 0.13
N THR A 143 23.10 6.76 0.16
CA THR A 143 23.55 5.85 1.21
C THR A 143 24.72 4.97 0.74
N ASP A 144 25.56 4.55 1.68
CA ASP A 144 26.65 3.60 1.51
C ASP A 144 26.56 2.46 2.54
N ILE A 145 27.45 1.49 2.48
CA ILE A 145 27.47 0.31 3.37
C ILE A 145 27.46 0.69 4.86
N THR A 146 28.02 1.87 5.21
CA THR A 146 28.16 2.29 6.62
C THR A 146 26.90 2.89 7.23
N ASN A 147 25.99 3.43 6.40
CA ASN A 147 24.82 4.16 6.86
C ASN A 147 23.48 3.67 6.26
N ARG A 148 23.51 2.84 5.21
CA ARG A 148 22.32 2.30 4.53
C ARG A 148 21.40 1.55 5.48
N GLY A 149 21.92 0.69 6.33
CA GLY A 149 21.11 -0.06 7.29
C GLY A 149 20.33 0.83 8.26
N LYS A 150 20.94 1.93 8.72
CA LYS A 150 20.25 2.92 9.56
C LYS A 150 19.17 3.68 8.78
N ALA A 151 19.47 4.10 7.56
CA ALA A 151 18.53 4.84 6.71
C ALA A 151 17.31 3.97 6.33
N GLU A 152 17.54 2.74 5.90
CA GLU A 152 16.48 1.77 5.61
C GLU A 152 15.65 1.42 6.86
N GLY A 153 16.29 1.30 8.03
CA GLY A 153 15.61 1.07 9.29
C GLY A 153 14.65 2.21 9.63
N ILE A 154 15.06 3.47 9.45
CA ILE A 154 14.19 4.64 9.65
C ILE A 154 13.05 4.62 8.62
N ASN A 155 13.36 4.44 7.34
CA ASN A 155 12.38 4.43 6.26
C ASN A 155 11.29 3.36 6.47
N SER A 156 11.67 2.17 6.90
CA SER A 156 10.75 1.05 7.13
C SER A 156 9.80 1.24 8.33
N MET A 157 10.12 2.16 9.24
CA MET A 157 9.23 2.51 10.37
C MET A 157 8.16 3.54 9.98
N MET A 158 8.39 4.33 8.93
CA MET A 158 7.52 5.46 8.59
C MET A 158 6.08 5.05 8.21
N PRO A 159 5.81 3.93 7.51
CA PRO A 159 4.43 3.50 7.27
C PRO A 159 3.63 3.27 8.55
N LEU A 160 4.26 2.71 9.59
CA LEU A 160 3.61 2.47 10.88
C LEU A 160 3.32 3.78 11.62
N VAL A 161 4.30 4.69 11.64
CA VAL A 161 4.12 6.03 12.21
C VAL A 161 3.03 6.79 11.48
N ALA A 162 3.00 6.71 10.13
CA ALA A 162 2.00 7.36 9.31
C ALA A 162 0.58 6.86 9.61
N ILE A 163 0.38 5.54 9.77
CA ILE A 163 -0.93 4.97 10.15
C ILE A 163 -1.40 5.56 11.49
N LEU A 164 -0.52 5.65 12.49
CA LEU A 164 -0.86 6.20 13.80
C LEU A 164 -1.19 7.71 13.72
N VAL A 165 -0.44 8.47 12.91
CA VAL A 165 -0.68 9.90 12.68
C VAL A 165 -2.03 10.10 11.99
N VAL A 166 -2.32 9.32 10.96
CA VAL A 166 -3.60 9.41 10.22
C VAL A 166 -4.75 8.99 11.12
N PHE A 167 -4.68 7.85 11.81
CA PHE A 167 -5.74 7.40 12.70
C PHE A 167 -6.00 8.42 13.82
N GLY A 168 -4.94 8.93 14.47
CA GLY A 168 -5.08 9.96 15.51
C GLY A 168 -5.67 11.26 14.98
N GLY A 169 -5.25 11.70 13.79
CA GLY A 169 -5.75 12.90 13.15
C GLY A 169 -7.22 12.77 12.74
N PHE A 170 -7.62 11.64 12.18
CA PHE A 170 -8.98 11.41 11.69
C PHE A 170 -10.01 11.18 12.80
N MET A 171 -9.59 10.79 14.01
CA MET A 171 -10.49 10.67 15.17
C MET A 171 -11.25 11.96 15.49
N SER A 172 -10.73 13.11 15.11
CA SER A 172 -11.32 14.43 15.38
C SER A 172 -12.34 14.86 14.32
N PHE A 173 -12.52 14.07 13.24
CA PHE A 173 -13.39 14.41 12.13
C PHE A 173 -14.57 13.46 12.05
N ASP A 174 -15.76 14.03 11.79
CA ASP A 174 -16.91 13.25 11.37
C ASP A 174 -16.80 12.96 9.87
N LEU A 175 -16.46 11.72 9.52
CA LEU A 175 -16.24 11.28 8.14
C LEU A 175 -17.54 11.11 7.34
N THR A 176 -18.70 11.41 7.91
CA THR A 176 -19.99 11.46 7.20
C THR A 176 -20.27 12.85 6.63
N LEU A 177 -19.44 13.85 6.91
CA LEU A 177 -19.62 15.25 6.51
C LEU A 177 -18.64 15.66 5.39
N ASP A 178 -19.19 16.26 4.32
CA ASP A 178 -18.39 16.85 3.22
C ASP A 178 -17.35 17.88 3.71
N SER A 179 -17.71 18.68 4.73
CA SER A 179 -16.82 19.68 5.32
C SER A 179 -15.58 19.06 5.96
N SER A 180 -15.72 17.91 6.61
CA SER A 180 -14.59 17.18 7.19
C SER A 180 -13.61 16.74 6.11
N TRP A 181 -14.09 16.15 5.02
CA TRP A 181 -13.27 15.73 3.90
C TRP A 181 -12.57 16.89 3.22
N ALA A 182 -13.28 18.02 3.00
CA ALA A 182 -12.65 19.21 2.43
C ALA A 182 -11.47 19.69 3.28
N VAL A 183 -11.62 19.76 4.61
CA VAL A 183 -10.56 20.17 5.53
C VAL A 183 -9.40 19.17 5.51
N ILE A 184 -9.69 17.87 5.53
CA ILE A 184 -8.67 16.80 5.46
C ILE A 184 -7.83 16.94 4.19
N PHE A 185 -8.46 17.07 3.01
CA PHE A 185 -7.75 17.20 1.74
C PHE A 185 -6.95 18.53 1.66
N ILE A 186 -7.47 19.61 2.22
CA ILE A 186 -6.75 20.90 2.27
C ILE A 186 -5.52 20.77 3.16
N ILE A 187 -5.63 20.22 4.35
CA ILE A 187 -4.51 20.06 5.28
C ILE A 187 -3.45 19.13 4.67
N LEU A 188 -3.86 17.96 4.18
CA LEU A 188 -2.95 16.97 3.61
C LEU A 188 -2.28 17.51 2.35
N GLY A 189 -3.06 18.06 1.42
CA GLY A 189 -2.52 18.59 0.17
C GLY A 189 -1.57 19.76 0.40
N ALA A 190 -1.93 20.71 1.31
CA ALA A 190 -1.04 21.81 1.67
C ALA A 190 0.26 21.31 2.32
N LEU A 191 0.20 20.30 3.20
CA LEU A 191 1.37 19.67 3.79
C LEU A 191 2.28 19.07 2.72
N VAL A 192 1.73 18.32 1.77
CA VAL A 192 2.49 17.67 0.69
C VAL A 192 3.10 18.71 -0.25
N VAL A 193 2.37 19.78 -0.62
CA VAL A 193 2.92 20.92 -1.41
C VAL A 193 4.07 21.58 -0.66
N LEU A 194 3.88 21.88 0.62
CA LEU A 194 4.89 22.51 1.47
C LEU A 194 6.18 21.66 1.51
N MET A 195 6.05 20.34 1.64
CA MET A 195 7.20 19.43 1.59
C MET A 195 7.91 19.48 0.24
N GLY A 196 7.17 19.53 -0.86
CA GLY A 196 7.77 19.70 -2.18
C GLY A 196 8.56 21.00 -2.30
N VAL A 197 7.99 22.13 -1.82
CA VAL A 197 8.68 23.44 -1.80
C VAL A 197 9.94 23.38 -0.94
N ILE A 198 9.85 22.87 0.29
CA ILE A 198 11.00 22.68 1.18
C ILE A 198 12.05 21.77 0.56
N GLY A 199 11.63 20.76 -0.21
CA GLY A 199 12.52 19.84 -0.91
C GLY A 199 13.48 20.53 -1.88
N PHE A 200 13.04 21.58 -2.56
CA PHE A 200 13.95 22.35 -3.45
C PHE A 200 15.11 23.01 -2.69
N PHE A 201 14.96 23.27 -1.40
CA PHE A 201 16.00 23.88 -0.57
C PHE A 201 16.85 22.84 0.17
N LEU A 202 16.22 21.77 0.68
CA LEU A 202 16.88 20.80 1.56
C LEU A 202 17.49 19.60 0.83
N ILE A 203 16.94 19.18 -0.32
CA ILE A 203 17.44 18.00 -1.03
C ILE A 203 18.80 18.37 -1.67
N GLU A 204 19.84 17.73 -1.18
CA GLU A 204 21.14 17.71 -1.82
C GLU A 204 21.17 16.54 -2.81
N GLU A 205 21.71 16.78 -3.99
CA GLU A 205 21.77 15.80 -5.07
C GLU A 205 23.25 15.54 -5.41
N LYS A 206 23.68 14.30 -5.27
CA LYS A 206 24.98 13.89 -5.81
C LYS A 206 24.88 13.80 -7.31
N THR A 207 25.96 14.16 -7.99
CA THR A 207 26.06 13.95 -9.43
C THR A 207 26.04 12.44 -9.71
N VAL A 208 24.90 11.93 -10.14
CA VAL A 208 24.76 10.54 -10.55
C VAL A 208 25.50 10.37 -11.89
N LYS A 209 26.43 9.42 -11.98
CA LYS A 209 27.06 9.08 -13.25
C LYS A 209 26.02 8.41 -14.14
N VAL A 210 25.48 9.18 -15.07
CA VAL A 210 24.57 8.65 -16.09
C VAL A 210 25.39 7.80 -17.06
N ASN A 211 24.97 6.56 -17.27
CA ASN A 211 25.56 5.71 -18.31
C ASN A 211 24.91 6.06 -19.65
N GLU A 212 25.55 6.88 -20.46
CA GLU A 212 25.03 7.35 -21.75
C GLU A 212 24.66 6.21 -22.71
N ASN A 213 25.30 5.05 -22.58
CA ASN A 213 25.03 3.85 -23.36
C ASN A 213 24.04 2.89 -22.67
N GLY A 214 23.51 3.25 -21.50
CA GLY A 214 22.59 2.44 -20.73
C GLY A 214 21.19 2.39 -21.36
N ASN A 215 20.67 1.20 -21.65
CA ASN A 215 19.30 1.03 -22.11
C ASN A 215 18.35 0.92 -20.90
N TYR A 216 18.09 2.05 -20.25
CA TYR A 216 17.33 2.12 -19.00
C TYR A 216 15.92 1.50 -19.15
N PHE A 217 15.21 1.76 -20.25
CA PHE A 217 13.88 1.22 -20.49
C PHE A 217 13.88 -0.29 -20.81
N ALA A 218 14.89 -0.79 -21.49
CA ALA A 218 15.02 -2.24 -21.69
C ALA A 218 15.28 -3.01 -20.39
N ASN A 219 15.91 -2.35 -19.41
CA ASN A 219 16.16 -2.94 -18.10
C ASN A 219 14.86 -3.17 -17.30
N ILE A 220 13.79 -2.40 -17.54
CA ILE A 220 12.48 -2.60 -16.93
C ILE A 220 11.98 -4.03 -17.19
N PHE A 221 12.17 -4.53 -18.41
CA PHE A 221 11.68 -5.85 -18.84
C PHE A 221 12.70 -6.98 -18.62
N TYR A 222 13.85 -6.69 -18.02
CA TYR A 222 14.91 -7.71 -17.80
C TYR A 222 14.38 -8.91 -17.01
N GLY A 223 13.65 -8.67 -15.91
CA GLY A 223 13.09 -9.72 -15.06
C GLY A 223 12.01 -10.57 -15.73
N PHE A 224 11.43 -10.14 -16.87
CA PHE A 224 10.39 -10.91 -17.55
C PHE A 224 10.93 -11.85 -18.63
N LYS A 225 12.27 -11.88 -18.87
CA LYS A 225 12.88 -12.77 -19.85
C LYS A 225 12.90 -14.21 -19.35
N ILE A 226 12.44 -15.16 -20.17
CA ILE A 226 12.33 -16.59 -19.82
C ILE A 226 13.67 -17.17 -19.32
N LYS A 227 14.79 -16.76 -19.92
CA LYS A 227 16.14 -17.15 -19.48
C LYS A 227 16.40 -16.75 -18.03
N VAL A 228 16.05 -15.52 -17.65
CA VAL A 228 16.24 -14.97 -16.30
C VAL A 228 15.34 -15.71 -15.31
N VAL A 229 14.11 -16.06 -15.71
CA VAL A 229 13.20 -16.88 -14.88
C VAL A 229 13.83 -18.23 -14.55
N LYS A 230 14.37 -18.93 -15.57
CA LYS A 230 15.01 -20.24 -15.41
C LYS A 230 16.26 -20.20 -14.54
N GLU A 231 17.02 -19.11 -14.59
CA GLU A 231 18.22 -18.91 -13.79
C GLU A 231 17.92 -18.55 -12.31
N ASN A 232 16.73 -18.00 -12.01
CA ASN A 232 16.38 -17.47 -10.69
C ASN A 232 15.05 -18.04 -10.15
N VAL A 233 14.79 -19.33 -10.35
CA VAL A 233 13.49 -19.98 -10.05
C VAL A 233 13.00 -19.70 -8.63
N MET A 234 13.89 -19.73 -7.62
CA MET A 234 13.49 -19.50 -6.22
C MET A 234 13.01 -18.06 -5.98
N LEU A 235 13.60 -17.09 -6.65
CA LEU A 235 13.14 -15.70 -6.60
C LEU A 235 11.70 -15.59 -7.14
N TYR A 236 11.41 -16.21 -8.30
CA TYR A 236 10.08 -16.14 -8.91
C TYR A 236 9.02 -16.90 -8.11
N LEU A 237 9.38 -18.04 -7.53
CA LEU A 237 8.48 -18.76 -6.61
C LEU A 237 8.19 -17.95 -5.36
N SER A 238 9.18 -17.27 -4.81
CA SER A 238 9.00 -16.38 -3.66
C SER A 238 8.12 -15.17 -4.01
N LEU A 239 8.29 -14.57 -5.20
CA LEU A 239 7.47 -13.47 -5.68
C LEU A 239 6.03 -13.92 -5.95
N LEU A 240 5.82 -15.09 -6.53
CA LEU A 240 4.49 -15.66 -6.74
C LEU A 240 3.77 -15.89 -5.41
N ALA A 241 4.44 -16.52 -4.45
CA ALA A 241 3.90 -16.72 -3.11
C ALA A 241 3.58 -15.40 -2.41
N PHE A 242 4.43 -14.40 -2.56
CA PHE A 242 4.21 -13.06 -2.03
C PHE A 242 3.00 -12.36 -2.69
N SER A 243 2.81 -12.52 -4.01
CA SER A 243 1.62 -12.02 -4.70
C SER A 243 0.34 -12.65 -4.14
N ILE A 244 0.31 -13.96 -3.92
CA ILE A 244 -0.86 -14.66 -3.37
C ILE A 244 -1.12 -14.22 -1.92
N PHE A 245 -0.06 -14.03 -1.13
CA PHE A 245 -0.16 -13.45 0.21
C PHE A 245 -0.77 -12.04 0.17
N GLY A 246 -0.29 -11.18 -0.73
CA GLY A 246 -0.82 -9.85 -0.95
C GLY A 246 -2.28 -9.85 -1.41
N ILE A 247 -2.69 -10.78 -2.28
CA ILE A 247 -4.10 -10.95 -2.68
C ILE A 247 -4.97 -11.21 -1.45
N SER A 248 -4.57 -12.13 -0.57
CA SER A 248 -5.32 -12.43 0.66
C SER A 248 -5.55 -11.18 1.50
N ILE A 249 -4.56 -10.31 1.62
CA ILE A 249 -4.67 -9.04 2.36
C ILE A 249 -5.58 -8.04 1.62
N GLN A 250 -5.43 -7.89 0.33
CA GLN A 250 -6.17 -6.90 -0.46
C GLN A 250 -7.64 -7.27 -0.68
N ILE A 251 -8.07 -8.49 -0.37
CA ILE A 251 -9.51 -8.86 -0.39
C ILE A 251 -10.30 -8.05 0.62
N PHE A 252 -9.79 -7.85 1.82
CA PHE A 252 -10.53 -7.17 2.90
C PHE A 252 -10.04 -5.74 3.16
N MET A 253 -8.79 -5.42 2.85
CA MET A 253 -8.16 -4.15 3.22
C MET A 253 -8.95 -2.92 2.75
N PRO A 254 -9.45 -2.84 1.51
CA PRO A 254 -10.23 -1.69 1.04
C PRO A 254 -11.56 -1.51 1.78
N TYR A 255 -12.11 -2.57 2.35
CA TYR A 255 -13.42 -2.59 3.04
C TYR A 255 -13.28 -2.62 4.55
N LEU A 256 -12.07 -2.66 5.10
CA LEU A 256 -11.82 -2.92 6.51
C LEU A 256 -12.43 -1.86 7.43
N ILE A 257 -12.19 -0.58 7.17
CA ILE A 257 -12.76 0.52 7.97
C ILE A 257 -14.27 0.49 7.88
N LEU A 258 -14.84 0.34 6.66
CA LEU A 258 -16.28 0.24 6.45
C LEU A 258 -16.88 -0.96 7.19
N TYR A 259 -16.17 -2.09 7.28
CA TYR A 259 -16.63 -3.23 8.09
C TYR A 259 -16.71 -2.88 9.57
N TYR A 260 -15.76 -2.15 10.12
CA TYR A 260 -15.80 -1.73 11.53
C TYR A 260 -16.91 -0.70 11.77
N THR A 261 -17.07 0.29 10.89
CA THR A 261 -18.05 1.36 11.07
C THR A 261 -19.47 0.91 10.75
N GLU A 262 -19.67 0.26 9.61
CA GLU A 262 -21.01 -0.05 9.11
C GLU A 262 -21.55 -1.39 9.60
N THR A 263 -20.70 -2.42 9.71
CA THR A 263 -21.16 -3.76 10.12
C THR A 263 -21.09 -3.94 11.61
N LEU A 264 -19.95 -3.60 12.22
CA LEU A 264 -19.76 -3.75 13.67
C LEU A 264 -20.28 -2.54 14.46
N LYS A 265 -20.67 -1.45 13.78
CA LYS A 265 -21.13 -0.19 14.38
C LYS A 265 -20.16 0.38 15.42
N MET A 266 -18.86 0.23 15.16
CA MET A 266 -17.78 0.71 16.03
C MET A 266 -17.34 2.11 15.60
N ALA A 267 -18.00 3.16 16.09
CA ALA A 267 -17.65 4.54 15.78
C ALA A 267 -16.16 4.86 16.10
N ASN A 268 -15.64 4.26 17.17
CA ASN A 268 -14.24 4.44 17.61
C ASN A 268 -13.34 3.26 17.22
N TYR A 269 -13.44 2.74 15.99
CA TYR A 269 -12.61 1.63 15.49
C TYR A 269 -11.10 1.87 15.66
N VAL A 270 -10.68 3.13 15.67
CA VAL A 270 -9.28 3.51 15.89
C VAL A 270 -8.75 3.02 17.24
N LEU A 271 -9.60 3.00 18.29
CA LEU A 271 -9.22 2.47 19.61
C LEU A 271 -8.95 0.95 19.61
N ILE A 272 -9.41 0.25 18.58
CA ILE A 272 -9.14 -1.18 18.37
C ILE A 272 -7.92 -1.33 17.45
N MET A 273 -7.93 -0.64 16.33
CA MET A 273 -6.92 -0.82 15.27
C MET A 273 -5.56 -0.25 15.65
N ALA A 274 -5.48 0.94 16.26
CA ALA A 274 -4.20 1.55 16.61
C ALA A 274 -3.41 0.73 17.64
N PRO A 275 -3.97 0.28 18.78
CA PRO A 275 -3.26 -0.63 19.67
C PRO A 275 -2.89 -1.97 19.02
N ALA A 276 -3.77 -2.52 18.16
CA ALA A 276 -3.48 -3.76 17.44
C ALA A 276 -2.25 -3.60 16.52
N ILE A 277 -2.15 -2.50 15.78
CA ILE A 277 -1.03 -2.20 14.89
C ILE A 277 0.25 -1.94 15.68
N ILE A 278 0.18 -1.21 16.79
CA ILE A 278 1.34 -0.97 17.67
C ILE A 278 1.89 -2.30 18.20
N LEU A 279 1.03 -3.14 18.76
CA LEU A 279 1.44 -4.43 19.30
C LEU A 279 1.95 -5.37 18.21
N ALA A 280 1.31 -5.38 17.02
CA ALA A 280 1.77 -6.15 15.87
C ALA A 280 3.13 -5.66 15.35
N SER A 281 3.41 -4.36 15.42
CA SER A 281 4.71 -3.80 15.04
C SER A 281 5.82 -4.28 15.99
N VAL A 282 5.56 -4.25 17.29
CA VAL A 282 6.47 -4.82 18.30
C VAL A 282 6.68 -6.31 18.06
N PHE A 283 5.60 -7.06 17.85
CA PHE A 283 5.66 -8.47 17.50
C PHE A 283 6.55 -8.73 16.29
N THR A 284 6.42 -7.92 15.23
CA THR A 284 7.18 -8.08 13.98
C THR A 284 8.69 -7.93 14.19
N VAL A 285 9.12 -7.05 15.09
CA VAL A 285 10.55 -6.93 15.43
C VAL A 285 11.10 -8.21 16.06
N PHE A 286 10.34 -8.82 16.98
CA PHE A 286 10.73 -10.11 17.59
C PHE A 286 10.63 -11.26 16.60
N TYR A 287 9.60 -11.25 15.76
CA TYR A 287 9.39 -12.26 14.73
C TYR A 287 10.49 -12.23 13.65
N GLY A 288 11.00 -11.05 13.28
CA GLY A 288 12.16 -10.88 12.40
C GLY A 288 13.43 -11.51 12.98
N ARG A 289 13.68 -11.30 14.29
CA ARG A 289 14.82 -11.95 14.98
C ARG A 289 14.68 -13.47 15.04
N LEU A 290 13.45 -13.98 15.15
CA LEU A 290 13.18 -15.40 15.09
C LEU A 290 13.43 -15.95 13.68
N PHE A 291 13.03 -15.22 12.65
CA PHE A 291 13.29 -15.54 11.24
C PHE A 291 14.79 -15.71 10.95
N ASP A 292 15.66 -14.86 11.52
CA ASP A 292 17.11 -14.97 11.37
C ASP A 292 17.68 -16.29 11.91
N LYS A 293 16.96 -16.96 12.82
CA LYS A 293 17.38 -18.20 13.47
C LYS A 293 16.76 -19.46 12.88
N ILE A 294 15.61 -19.33 12.21
CA ILE A 294 14.86 -20.47 11.67
C ILE A 294 14.71 -20.32 10.15
N ALA A 295 14.57 -21.45 9.45
CA ALA A 295 14.42 -21.43 8.01
C ALA A 295 13.16 -20.67 7.56
N PHE A 296 13.22 -20.06 6.36
CA PHE A 296 12.10 -19.37 5.73
C PHE A 296 10.80 -20.17 5.78
N GLU A 297 10.88 -21.47 5.49
CA GLU A 297 9.73 -22.37 5.49
C GLU A 297 8.94 -22.33 6.80
N LYS A 298 9.63 -22.48 7.94
CA LYS A 298 8.97 -22.47 9.26
C LYS A 298 8.41 -21.09 9.61
N SER A 299 9.14 -20.03 9.27
CA SER A 299 8.73 -18.66 9.57
C SER A 299 7.50 -18.25 8.78
N ILE A 300 7.43 -18.59 7.49
CA ILE A 300 6.29 -18.17 6.66
C ILE A 300 5.01 -18.91 7.03
N PHE A 301 5.09 -20.22 7.33
CA PHE A 301 3.92 -20.97 7.82
C PHE A 301 3.43 -20.44 9.15
N GLY A 302 4.33 -20.05 10.07
CA GLY A 302 3.95 -19.41 11.32
C GLY A 302 3.20 -18.10 11.12
N ALA A 303 3.68 -17.23 10.22
CA ALA A 303 3.02 -15.96 9.91
C ALA A 303 1.62 -16.18 9.28
N ILE A 304 1.51 -17.12 8.31
CA ILE A 304 0.22 -17.44 7.67
C ILE A 304 -0.75 -18.08 8.67
N LEU A 305 -0.28 -18.89 9.58
CA LEU A 305 -1.10 -19.50 10.64
C LEU A 305 -1.69 -18.41 11.55
N ILE A 306 -0.86 -17.48 12.04
CA ILE A 306 -1.31 -16.37 12.90
C ILE A 306 -2.33 -15.51 12.16
N LEU A 307 -2.07 -15.19 10.88
CA LEU A 307 -2.98 -14.44 10.01
C LEU A 307 -4.32 -15.17 9.87
N SER A 308 -4.29 -16.47 9.61
CA SER A 308 -5.48 -17.30 9.41
C SER A 308 -6.33 -17.39 10.68
N ILE A 309 -5.70 -17.49 11.86
CA ILE A 309 -6.41 -17.45 13.14
C ILE A 309 -7.10 -16.11 13.31
N GLY A 310 -6.44 -15.00 12.96
CA GLY A 310 -7.05 -13.67 12.96
C GLY A 310 -8.28 -13.59 12.07
N TYR A 311 -8.22 -14.12 10.84
CA TYR A 311 -9.36 -14.18 9.92
C TYR A 311 -10.52 -15.03 10.47
N ILE A 312 -10.24 -16.17 11.06
CA ILE A 312 -11.25 -17.05 11.66
C ILE A 312 -11.99 -16.32 12.79
N ILE A 313 -11.26 -15.64 13.66
CA ILE A 313 -11.86 -14.89 14.77
C ILE A 313 -12.74 -13.75 14.24
N LEU A 314 -12.26 -12.97 13.27
CA LEU A 314 -13.04 -11.87 12.67
C LEU A 314 -14.24 -12.37 11.86
N TYR A 315 -14.17 -13.58 11.31
CA TYR A 315 -15.31 -14.22 10.66
C TYR A 315 -16.37 -14.72 11.64
N MET A 316 -15.94 -15.27 12.79
CA MET A 316 -16.85 -15.95 13.72
C MET A 316 -17.46 -15.00 14.76
N PHE A 317 -16.77 -13.95 15.16
CA PHE A 317 -17.11 -13.14 16.33
C PHE A 317 -17.25 -11.65 15.98
N THR A 318 -18.20 -10.99 16.67
CA THR A 318 -18.50 -9.57 16.50
C THR A 318 -18.33 -8.76 17.79
N ASN A 319 -18.07 -9.42 18.94
CA ASN A 319 -17.84 -8.69 20.19
C ASN A 319 -16.49 -7.99 20.19
N THR A 320 -16.43 -6.80 20.79
CA THR A 320 -15.28 -5.89 20.76
C THR A 320 -13.96 -6.54 21.20
N ALA A 321 -13.98 -7.38 22.24
CA ALA A 321 -12.76 -8.02 22.75
C ALA A 321 -12.17 -9.04 21.74
N LEU A 322 -13.03 -9.90 21.16
CA LEU A 322 -12.59 -10.88 20.16
C LEU A 322 -12.26 -10.19 18.82
N VAL A 323 -12.94 -9.13 18.45
CA VAL A 323 -12.58 -8.30 17.29
C VAL A 323 -11.20 -7.69 17.48
N PHE A 324 -10.88 -7.17 18.67
CA PHE A 324 -9.52 -6.70 18.97
C PHE A 324 -8.47 -7.80 18.84
N ILE A 325 -8.72 -8.97 19.43
CA ILE A 325 -7.78 -10.12 19.35
C ILE A 325 -7.63 -10.59 17.89
N GLY A 326 -8.73 -10.71 17.15
CA GLY A 326 -8.71 -11.08 15.74
C GLY A 326 -7.93 -10.07 14.89
N SER A 327 -8.14 -8.77 15.11
CA SER A 327 -7.42 -7.69 14.43
C SER A 327 -5.94 -7.70 14.78
N LEU A 328 -5.58 -7.90 16.05
CA LEU A 328 -4.20 -8.02 16.49
C LEU A 328 -3.49 -9.20 15.81
N LEU A 329 -4.08 -10.39 15.83
CA LEU A 329 -3.47 -11.57 15.21
C LEU A 329 -3.39 -11.40 13.68
N MET A 330 -4.42 -10.85 13.05
CA MET A 330 -4.41 -10.52 11.63
C MET A 330 -3.25 -9.57 11.28
N MET A 331 -3.05 -8.50 12.05
CA MET A 331 -1.95 -7.55 11.83
C MET A 331 -0.59 -8.16 12.16
N CYS A 332 -0.45 -9.00 13.19
CA CYS A 332 0.77 -9.74 13.47
C CYS A 332 1.17 -10.66 12.30
N GLY A 333 0.22 -11.42 11.78
CA GLY A 333 0.44 -12.29 10.62
C GLY A 333 0.77 -11.53 9.35
N TYR A 334 0.06 -10.41 9.10
CA TYR A 334 0.31 -9.54 7.96
C TYR A 334 1.72 -8.94 7.99
N LEU A 335 2.05 -8.20 9.05
CA LEU A 335 3.37 -7.54 9.16
C LEU A 335 4.51 -8.54 9.26
N GLY A 336 4.32 -9.66 9.99
CA GLY A 336 5.30 -10.76 10.06
C GLY A 336 5.53 -11.41 8.71
N GLY A 337 4.46 -11.69 7.96
CA GLY A 337 4.55 -12.23 6.60
C GLY A 337 5.25 -11.29 5.62
N MET A 338 4.91 -9.99 5.66
CA MET A 338 5.59 -8.96 4.84
C MET A 338 7.10 -8.92 5.12
N ALA A 339 7.50 -8.98 6.38
CA ALA A 339 8.92 -8.99 6.78
C ALA A 339 9.64 -10.25 6.26
N VAL A 340 9.04 -11.42 6.42
CA VAL A 340 9.62 -12.71 5.99
C VAL A 340 9.73 -12.78 4.47
N PHE A 341 8.68 -12.43 3.71
CA PHE A 341 8.74 -12.39 2.25
C PHE A 341 9.73 -11.35 1.75
N GLY A 342 9.72 -10.13 2.32
CA GLY A 342 10.63 -9.07 1.95
C GLY A 342 12.10 -9.47 2.10
N ALA A 343 12.46 -10.08 3.22
CA ALA A 343 13.81 -10.59 3.47
C ALA A 343 14.18 -11.74 2.51
N THR A 344 13.25 -12.68 2.29
CA THR A 344 13.47 -13.83 1.40
C THR A 344 13.69 -13.40 -0.06
N ILE A 345 12.87 -12.49 -0.57
CA ILE A 345 13.03 -11.94 -1.92
C ILE A 345 14.37 -11.23 -2.05
N ARG A 346 14.77 -10.44 -1.04
CA ARG A 346 16.08 -9.78 -1.03
C ARG A 346 17.23 -10.78 -1.09
N ASN A 347 17.17 -11.84 -0.29
CA ASN A 347 18.20 -12.89 -0.26
C ASN A 347 18.32 -13.67 -1.57
N HIS A 348 17.23 -13.81 -2.34
CA HIS A 348 17.25 -14.48 -3.63
C HIS A 348 17.49 -13.54 -4.83
N THR A 349 17.50 -12.23 -4.60
CA THR A 349 17.78 -11.24 -5.65
C THR A 349 19.29 -11.15 -5.88
N PRO A 350 19.79 -11.35 -7.12
CA PRO A 350 21.20 -11.20 -7.43
C PRO A 350 21.73 -9.80 -7.10
N GLU A 351 22.82 -9.72 -6.30
CA GLU A 351 23.34 -8.47 -5.72
C GLU A 351 23.59 -7.36 -6.76
N ASN A 352 24.14 -7.72 -7.93
CA ASN A 352 24.48 -6.75 -8.98
C ASN A 352 23.30 -6.38 -9.90
N LYS A 353 22.10 -6.91 -9.66
CA LYS A 353 20.94 -6.76 -10.54
C LYS A 353 19.67 -6.32 -9.80
N ALA A 354 19.79 -5.91 -8.54
CA ALA A 354 18.64 -5.54 -7.70
C ALA A 354 17.71 -4.51 -8.39
N GLY A 355 18.26 -3.49 -9.04
CA GLY A 355 17.47 -2.51 -9.78
C GLY A 355 16.68 -3.09 -10.96
N MET A 356 17.24 -4.09 -11.66
CA MET A 356 16.56 -4.75 -12.80
C MET A 356 15.40 -5.64 -12.36
N PHE A 357 15.39 -6.10 -11.10
CA PHE A 357 14.30 -6.90 -10.52
C PHE A 357 13.26 -6.05 -9.77
N GLN A 358 13.51 -4.74 -9.60
CA GLN A 358 12.56 -3.86 -8.92
C GLN A 358 11.20 -3.81 -9.62
N GLY A 359 11.20 -3.79 -10.95
CA GLY A 359 9.97 -3.84 -11.73
C GLY A 359 9.15 -5.11 -11.49
N LEU A 360 9.82 -6.27 -11.46
CA LEU A 360 9.18 -7.54 -11.16
C LEU A 360 8.62 -7.58 -9.73
N ARG A 361 9.35 -6.98 -8.78
CA ARG A 361 8.91 -6.88 -7.39
C ARG A 361 7.63 -6.05 -7.25
N ILE A 362 7.57 -4.88 -7.89
CA ILE A 362 6.36 -4.03 -7.90
C ILE A 362 5.18 -4.76 -8.54
N PHE A 363 5.41 -5.49 -9.62
CA PHE A 363 4.38 -6.33 -10.24
C PHE A 363 3.79 -7.33 -9.24
N ALA A 364 4.64 -8.05 -8.53
CA ALA A 364 4.24 -9.07 -7.57
C ALA A 364 3.62 -8.49 -6.28
N GLN A 365 4.08 -7.33 -5.84
CA GLN A 365 3.76 -6.75 -4.53
C GLN A 365 2.59 -5.75 -4.59
N VAL A 366 2.42 -5.05 -5.69
CA VAL A 366 1.45 -3.95 -5.84
C VAL A 366 0.40 -4.28 -6.89
N LEU A 367 0.81 -4.55 -8.14
CA LEU A 367 -0.13 -4.71 -9.24
C LEU A 367 -1.05 -5.93 -9.06
N ILE A 368 -0.47 -7.12 -8.91
CA ILE A 368 -1.25 -8.35 -8.83
C ILE A 368 -2.19 -8.34 -7.62
N PRO A 369 -1.72 -8.05 -6.40
CA PRO A 369 -2.61 -7.97 -5.24
C PRO A 369 -3.63 -6.84 -5.35
N GLY A 370 -3.24 -5.65 -5.80
CA GLY A 370 -4.10 -4.48 -5.88
C GLY A 370 -5.21 -4.57 -6.94
N VAL A 371 -5.03 -5.43 -7.96
CA VAL A 371 -6.08 -5.70 -8.96
C VAL A 371 -6.95 -6.89 -8.53
N ILE A 372 -6.34 -8.01 -8.17
CA ILE A 372 -7.06 -9.27 -7.94
C ILE A 372 -7.76 -9.27 -6.58
N GLY A 373 -7.10 -8.75 -5.52
CA GLY A 373 -7.65 -8.78 -4.17
C GLY A 373 -8.97 -8.01 -4.03
N PRO A 374 -9.00 -6.70 -4.36
CA PRO A 374 -10.22 -5.89 -4.29
C PRO A 374 -11.35 -6.42 -5.19
N TYR A 375 -11.00 -6.98 -6.36
CA TYR A 375 -11.98 -7.61 -7.25
C TYR A 375 -12.66 -8.82 -6.59
N ILE A 376 -11.89 -9.70 -5.94
CA ILE A 376 -12.46 -10.82 -5.16
C ILE A 376 -13.31 -10.28 -4.01
N GLY A 377 -12.85 -9.23 -3.30
CA GLY A 377 -13.62 -8.57 -2.26
C GLY A 377 -14.96 -8.05 -2.77
N ALA A 378 -14.97 -7.36 -3.92
CA ALA A 378 -16.21 -6.87 -4.55
C ALA A 378 -17.15 -8.01 -4.94
N LEU A 379 -16.64 -9.10 -5.51
CA LEU A 379 -17.46 -10.28 -5.84
C LEU A 379 -18.12 -10.90 -4.60
N VAL A 380 -17.41 -10.98 -3.48
CA VAL A 380 -17.92 -11.49 -2.21
C VAL A 380 -19.02 -10.56 -1.66
N LEU A 381 -18.87 -9.27 -1.88
CA LEU A 381 -19.83 -8.25 -1.40
C LEU A 381 -20.98 -7.96 -2.36
N LYS A 382 -21.01 -8.57 -3.55
CA LYS A 382 -22.03 -8.33 -4.57
C LYS A 382 -23.46 -8.53 -4.04
N ASN A 383 -23.64 -9.52 -3.18
CA ASN A 383 -24.93 -9.85 -2.55
C ASN A 383 -24.98 -9.40 -1.07
N ALA A 384 -24.16 -8.42 -0.69
CA ALA A 384 -24.20 -7.86 0.66
C ALA A 384 -25.53 -7.15 0.92
N GLU A 385 -25.91 -7.09 2.19
CA GLU A 385 -27.09 -6.34 2.62
C GLU A 385 -26.97 -4.88 2.20
N LYS A 386 -28.09 -4.28 1.78
CA LYS A 386 -28.16 -2.88 1.37
C LYS A 386 -29.06 -2.10 2.32
N VAL A 387 -28.60 -0.92 2.70
CA VAL A 387 -29.39 0.02 3.51
C VAL A 387 -29.85 1.16 2.61
N LEU A 388 -31.13 1.53 2.77
CA LEU A 388 -31.68 2.70 2.09
C LEU A 388 -31.26 3.96 2.86
N ASN A 389 -30.60 4.88 2.15
CA ASN A 389 -30.19 6.17 2.68
C ASN A 389 -31.36 7.18 2.67
N SER A 390 -31.19 8.26 3.42
CA SER A 390 -32.21 9.33 3.51
C SER A 390 -32.45 10.05 2.17
N ASP A 391 -31.49 10.00 1.25
CA ASP A 391 -31.57 10.56 -0.12
C ASP A 391 -32.22 9.60 -1.14
N GLY A 392 -32.70 8.43 -0.70
CA GLY A 392 -33.32 7.41 -1.55
C GLY A 392 -32.28 6.51 -2.29
N THR A 393 -30.99 6.72 -2.09
CA THR A 393 -29.95 5.84 -2.61
C THR A 393 -29.74 4.63 -1.70
N THR A 394 -29.01 3.63 -2.16
CA THR A 394 -28.67 2.45 -1.35
C THR A 394 -27.17 2.31 -1.19
N SER A 395 -26.71 2.04 0.04
CA SER A 395 -25.33 1.67 0.35
C SER A 395 -25.24 0.19 0.72
N PHE A 396 -24.17 -0.50 0.29
CA PHE A 396 -23.92 -1.87 0.72
C PHE A 396 -23.29 -1.88 2.13
N ILE A 397 -23.55 -2.94 2.90
CA ILE A 397 -22.90 -3.16 4.19
C ILE A 397 -21.85 -4.26 4.00
N PRO A 398 -20.53 -3.97 4.17
CA PRO A 398 -19.51 -5.00 4.08
C PRO A 398 -19.82 -6.12 5.09
N ASN A 399 -19.66 -7.37 4.70
CA ASN A 399 -19.92 -8.49 5.57
C ASN A 399 -18.65 -9.29 5.87
N LYS A 400 -18.72 -10.13 6.91
CA LYS A 400 -17.61 -10.94 7.40
C LYS A 400 -17.01 -11.92 6.37
N ASN A 401 -17.72 -12.18 5.25
CA ASN A 401 -17.25 -13.12 4.21
C ASN A 401 -15.96 -12.64 3.52
N ILE A 402 -15.59 -11.34 3.61
CA ILE A 402 -14.30 -10.85 3.15
C ILE A 402 -13.14 -11.56 3.86
N PHE A 403 -13.27 -11.85 5.17
CA PHE A 403 -12.28 -12.59 5.92
C PHE A 403 -12.26 -14.09 5.57
N LEU A 404 -13.43 -14.67 5.24
CA LEU A 404 -13.51 -16.06 4.76
C LEU A 404 -12.83 -16.21 3.40
N ALA A 405 -13.05 -15.29 2.47
CA ALA A 405 -12.40 -15.30 1.18
C ALA A 405 -10.88 -15.10 1.32
N ALA A 406 -10.43 -14.19 2.18
CA ALA A 406 -9.03 -13.99 2.50
C ALA A 406 -8.39 -15.27 3.11
N LEU A 407 -9.10 -15.97 3.99
CA LEU A 407 -8.68 -17.24 4.58
C LEU A 407 -8.52 -18.35 3.52
N ILE A 408 -9.46 -18.46 2.59
CA ILE A 408 -9.38 -19.44 1.49
C ILE A 408 -8.11 -19.20 0.67
N VAL A 409 -7.79 -17.96 0.32
CA VAL A 409 -6.57 -17.63 -0.42
C VAL A 409 -5.32 -17.91 0.42
N ALA A 410 -5.33 -17.66 1.73
CA ALA A 410 -4.23 -18.02 2.63
C ALA A 410 -4.01 -19.53 2.72
N ILE A 411 -5.08 -20.34 2.71
CA ILE A 411 -5.00 -21.80 2.66
C ILE A 411 -4.41 -22.28 1.33
N ILE A 412 -4.85 -21.70 0.20
CA ILE A 412 -4.29 -22.00 -1.13
C ILE A 412 -2.78 -21.70 -1.14
N LEU A 413 -2.37 -20.56 -0.59
CA LEU A 413 -0.96 -20.20 -0.45
C LEU A 413 -0.20 -21.25 0.38
N THR A 414 -0.77 -21.68 1.49
CA THR A 414 -0.17 -22.69 2.37
C THR A 414 0.08 -24.00 1.61
N ILE A 415 -0.89 -24.47 0.81
CA ILE A 415 -0.77 -25.66 -0.01
C ILE A 415 0.33 -25.49 -1.06
N ILE A 416 0.35 -24.36 -1.76
CA ILE A 416 1.36 -24.06 -2.80
C ILE A 416 2.77 -24.08 -2.18
N LEU A 417 2.95 -23.42 -1.04
CA LEU A 417 4.24 -23.40 -0.34
C LEU A 417 4.66 -24.81 0.13
N ALA A 418 3.73 -25.61 0.68
CA ALA A 418 4.02 -26.99 1.08
C ALA A 418 4.50 -27.85 -0.10
N VAL A 419 3.87 -27.69 -1.27
CA VAL A 419 4.28 -28.38 -2.51
C VAL A 419 5.67 -27.92 -2.96
N ILE A 420 5.93 -26.60 -3.00
CA ILE A 420 7.23 -26.06 -3.39
C ILE A 420 8.34 -26.60 -2.48
N PHE A 421 8.12 -26.58 -1.17
CA PHE A 421 9.13 -27.06 -0.20
C PHE A 421 9.35 -28.57 -0.26
N TYR A 422 8.30 -29.36 -0.48
CA TYR A 422 8.42 -30.79 -0.68
C TYR A 422 9.35 -31.12 -1.85
N PHE A 423 9.12 -30.51 -3.02
CA PHE A 423 9.96 -30.75 -4.20
C PHE A 423 11.38 -30.23 -4.04
N ASN A 424 11.57 -29.10 -3.36
CA ASN A 424 12.89 -28.52 -3.11
C ASN A 424 13.73 -29.42 -2.17
N ASN A 425 13.10 -29.96 -1.13
CA ASN A 425 13.76 -30.86 -0.18
C ASN A 425 14.09 -32.22 -0.81
N LYS A 426 13.28 -32.70 -1.76
CA LYS A 426 13.57 -33.92 -2.52
C LYS A 426 14.79 -33.74 -3.44
N LYS A 427 14.93 -32.58 -4.08
CA LYS A 427 16.10 -32.26 -4.93
C LYS A 427 17.41 -32.12 -4.15
N LYS A 428 17.37 -31.76 -2.86
CA LYS A 428 18.57 -31.64 -2.03
C LYS A 428 19.04 -33.00 -1.47
N LYS A 429 18.17 -34.02 -1.49
CA LYS A 429 18.47 -35.37 -1.00
C LYS A 429 18.96 -36.32 -2.09
N ASN A 430 18.70 -35.99 -3.36
CA ASN A 430 19.25 -36.65 -4.54
C ASN A 430 20.45 -35.86 -5.09
#